data_002099485979c622fddb6d19fb313bcc
#
_entry.id   002099485979c622fddb6d19fb313bcc
#
_cell.length_a   1.000
_cell.length_b   1.000
_cell.length_c   1.000
_cell.angle_alpha   90.00
_cell.angle_beta   90.00
_cell.angle_gamma   90.00
#
_symmetry.space_group_name_H-M   'P 1'
#
loop_
_entity.id
_entity.type
_entity.pdbx_description
1 polymer ?
#
loop_
_entity_poly.entity_id
_entity_poly.type
_entity_poly.pdbx_seq_one_letter_code
_entity_poly.pdbx_strand_id
1 'polypeptide(L)'
;VWESVKNSIRTNLYLSAYASEGKYNDMDMLGIGRGMSEEEDKTHFGMWCIMSSPLLIGCDLTTISEKSLRLLKNEELIALNQDVLGLQAYVVKQMDGVYIVTKDLEEVNGNTCAVAVYNPTDEERTIHLDFADFYLRGDVSVRDLFERRDLGKYKDRDFSVTIPAHGTRIFRLDGLERGERTVYEAECA
;
A
#
# COMPACT_ATOMS: atom_id res chain seq x y z
N VAL A 1 17.04 7.14 9.97
CA VAL A 1 16.25 7.05 8.73
C VAL A 1 14.90 6.43 9.01
N TRP A 2 14.82 5.23 9.65
CA TRP A 2 13.57 4.54 9.89
C TRP A 2 12.51 5.37 10.67
N GLU A 3 12.91 6.04 11.75
CA GLU A 3 11.98 6.89 12.52
C GLU A 3 11.39 8.05 11.69
N SER A 4 12.18 8.60 10.78
CA SER A 4 11.69 9.62 9.83
C SER A 4 10.66 9.01 8.87
N VAL A 5 10.92 7.84 8.32
CA VAL A 5 9.99 7.10 7.44
C VAL A 5 8.67 6.81 8.15
N LYS A 6 8.71 6.25 9.38
CA LYS A 6 7.51 6.00 10.20
C LYS A 6 6.71 7.28 10.42
N ASN A 7 7.39 8.38 10.71
CA ASN A 7 6.72 9.66 10.96
C ASN A 7 6.05 10.20 9.69
N SER A 8 6.71 10.12 8.53
CA SER A 8 6.13 10.52 7.25
C SER A 8 4.91 9.67 6.91
N ILE A 9 4.97 8.35 7.08
CA ILE A 9 3.82 7.46 6.88
C ILE A 9 2.68 7.87 7.82
N ARG A 10 2.95 7.96 9.13
CA ARG A 10 1.93 8.32 10.13
C ARG A 10 1.23 9.63 9.81
N THR A 11 1.97 10.64 9.37
CA THR A 11 1.40 11.94 9.00
C THR A 11 0.48 11.82 7.79
N ASN A 12 0.85 11.00 6.80
CA ASN A 12 0.13 10.92 5.54
C ASN A 12 -1.05 9.94 5.54
N LEU A 13 -1.15 9.02 6.50
CA LEU A 13 -2.23 8.01 6.57
C LEU A 13 -3.65 8.59 6.45
N TYR A 14 -3.86 9.82 6.90
CA TYR A 14 -5.17 10.47 6.95
C TYR A 14 -5.29 11.71 6.05
N LEU A 15 -4.36 11.89 5.12
CA LEU A 15 -4.34 13.04 4.21
C LEU A 15 -4.88 12.73 2.80
N SER A 16 -5.52 11.58 2.59
CA SER A 16 -6.03 11.17 1.27
C SER A 16 -7.00 12.20 0.64
N ALA A 17 -7.80 12.89 1.46
CA ALA A 17 -8.72 13.92 0.98
C ALA A 17 -8.02 15.13 0.34
N TYR A 18 -6.73 15.33 0.57
CA TYR A 18 -5.94 16.42 -0.03
C TYR A 18 -5.21 16.00 -1.30
N ALA A 19 -5.26 14.72 -1.67
CA ALA A 19 -4.65 14.17 -2.88
C ALA A 19 -5.71 14.00 -3.97
N SER A 20 -5.36 14.33 -5.21
CA SER A 20 -6.16 14.13 -6.41
C SER A 20 -5.24 14.15 -7.63
N GLU A 21 -5.78 13.91 -8.82
CA GLU A 21 -5.01 14.05 -10.05
C GLU A 21 -4.26 15.41 -10.09
N GLY A 22 -2.94 15.33 -10.29
CA GLY A 22 -2.05 16.48 -10.30
C GLY A 22 -1.74 17.14 -8.95
N LYS A 23 -2.25 16.57 -7.83
CA LYS A 23 -2.00 17.07 -6.47
C LYS A 23 -1.66 15.90 -5.57
N TYR A 24 -0.41 15.81 -5.16
CA TYR A 24 0.10 14.69 -4.38
C TYR A 24 0.70 15.17 -3.05
N ASN A 25 0.45 14.40 -1.99
CA ASN A 25 1.12 14.63 -0.72
C ASN A 25 2.56 14.09 -0.80
N ASP A 26 3.53 14.94 -0.54
CA ASP A 26 4.95 14.61 -0.61
C ASP A 26 5.41 14.04 0.74
N MET A 27 5.88 12.80 0.72
CA MET A 27 6.38 12.10 1.91
C MET A 27 7.91 12.20 2.04
N ASP A 28 8.56 13.09 1.28
CA ASP A 28 10.00 13.26 1.20
C ASP A 28 10.72 12.20 0.33
N MET A 29 12.02 12.31 0.19
CA MET A 29 12.83 11.48 -0.70
C MET A 29 12.99 10.04 -0.21
N LEU A 30 13.19 9.14 -1.18
CA LEU A 30 13.44 7.72 -0.94
C LEU A 30 14.88 7.48 -0.45
N GLY A 31 15.04 7.11 0.81
CA GLY A 31 16.33 6.78 1.42
C GLY A 31 16.65 5.29 1.43
N ILE A 32 16.28 4.55 0.37
CA ILE A 32 16.46 3.11 0.26
C ILE A 32 17.95 2.73 0.30
N GLY A 33 18.31 1.68 1.05
CA GLY A 33 19.69 1.22 1.20
C GLY A 33 20.55 2.09 2.10
N ARG A 34 19.98 3.00 2.88
CA ARG A 34 20.71 3.91 3.79
C ARG A 34 20.71 3.41 5.24
N GLY A 35 20.93 2.11 5.43
CA GLY A 35 21.08 1.49 6.75
C GLY A 35 19.78 1.04 7.43
N MET A 36 18.68 1.05 6.73
CA MET A 36 17.44 0.37 7.14
C MET A 36 17.55 -1.14 6.86
N SER A 37 16.74 -1.91 7.59
CA SER A 37 16.55 -3.33 7.27
C SER A 37 15.83 -3.50 5.93
N GLU A 38 15.87 -4.72 5.39
CA GLU A 38 15.16 -5.03 4.13
C GLU A 38 13.64 -4.79 4.23
N GLU A 39 13.04 -5.16 5.34
CA GLU A 39 11.60 -4.94 5.54
C GLU A 39 11.27 -3.46 5.69
N GLU A 40 12.13 -2.67 6.33
CA GLU A 40 11.99 -1.22 6.40
C GLU A 40 12.16 -0.55 5.04
N ASP A 41 13.12 -0.99 4.22
CA ASP A 41 13.30 -0.52 2.83
C ASP A 41 12.06 -0.85 1.99
N LYS A 42 11.51 -2.08 2.10
CA LYS A 42 10.25 -2.48 1.43
C LYS A 42 9.09 -1.61 1.89
N THR A 43 8.96 -1.38 3.19
CA THR A 43 7.91 -0.52 3.75
C THR A 43 8.04 0.91 3.24
N HIS A 44 9.24 1.47 3.25
CA HIS A 44 9.50 2.81 2.73
C HIS A 44 9.03 2.93 1.28
N PHE A 45 9.56 2.10 0.39
CA PHE A 45 9.22 2.17 -1.03
C PHE A 45 7.74 1.85 -1.30
N GLY A 46 7.23 0.77 -0.70
CA GLY A 46 5.85 0.35 -0.91
C GLY A 46 4.82 1.36 -0.42
N MET A 47 5.03 1.96 0.74
CA MET A 47 4.12 3.00 1.25
C MET A 47 4.16 4.26 0.38
N TRP A 48 5.32 4.72 -0.12
CA TRP A 48 5.37 5.82 -1.10
C TRP A 48 4.58 5.48 -2.35
N CYS A 49 4.67 4.22 -2.82
CA CYS A 49 3.95 3.80 -4.01
C CYS A 49 2.43 3.79 -3.81
N ILE A 50 1.92 3.20 -2.73
CA ILE A 50 0.46 3.13 -2.52
C ILE A 50 -0.14 4.49 -2.12
N MET A 51 0.64 5.35 -1.48
CA MET A 51 0.24 6.72 -1.13
C MET A 51 0.34 7.69 -2.32
N SER A 52 0.80 7.25 -3.48
CA SER A 52 1.04 8.10 -4.68
C SER A 52 1.93 9.31 -4.38
N SER A 53 2.88 9.14 -3.46
CA SER A 53 3.88 10.17 -3.15
C SER A 53 4.90 10.27 -4.29
N PRO A 54 5.46 11.45 -4.58
CA PRO A 54 6.56 11.59 -5.54
C PRO A 54 7.71 10.64 -5.24
N LEU A 55 8.20 9.91 -6.25
CA LEU A 55 9.31 8.96 -6.12
C LEU A 55 10.63 9.66 -6.45
N LEU A 56 11.17 10.40 -5.50
CA LEU A 56 12.44 11.10 -5.63
C LEU A 56 13.56 10.32 -4.95
N ILE A 57 14.58 9.94 -5.70
CA ILE A 57 15.72 9.17 -5.18
C ILE A 57 16.59 10.04 -4.28
N GLY A 58 16.70 9.66 -3.02
CA GLY A 58 17.54 10.31 -1.99
C GLY A 58 18.71 9.44 -1.52
N CYS A 59 19.08 8.41 -2.27
CA CYS A 59 20.20 7.53 -1.99
C CYS A 59 21.28 7.62 -3.09
N ASP A 60 22.50 7.18 -2.78
CA ASP A 60 23.61 7.11 -3.73
C ASP A 60 23.49 5.85 -4.60
N LEU A 61 23.08 6.01 -5.85
CA LEU A 61 22.92 4.91 -6.80
C LEU A 61 24.25 4.25 -7.20
N THR A 62 25.41 4.85 -6.90
CA THR A 62 26.71 4.27 -7.23
C THR A 62 27.15 3.21 -6.21
N THR A 63 26.59 3.29 -5.00
CA THR A 63 26.94 2.40 -3.87
C THR A 63 25.77 1.53 -3.40
N ILE A 64 24.59 1.71 -3.99
CA ILE A 64 23.39 0.96 -3.60
C ILE A 64 23.53 -0.54 -3.87
N SER A 65 23.02 -1.39 -2.97
CA SER A 65 23.02 -2.84 -3.17
C SER A 65 22.14 -3.24 -4.36
N GLU A 66 22.48 -4.37 -5.02
CA GLU A 66 21.62 -4.92 -6.07
C GLU A 66 20.20 -5.22 -5.59
N LYS A 67 20.05 -5.58 -4.31
CA LYS A 67 18.75 -5.87 -3.69
C LYS A 67 17.89 -4.62 -3.58
N SER A 68 18.46 -3.54 -3.07
CA SER A 68 17.80 -2.24 -2.99
C SER A 68 17.50 -1.69 -4.40
N LEU A 69 18.40 -1.89 -5.35
CA LEU A 69 18.17 -1.49 -6.74
C LEU A 69 17.03 -2.27 -7.40
N ARG A 70 16.93 -3.59 -7.13
CA ARG A 70 15.80 -4.41 -7.60
C ARG A 70 14.47 -3.94 -7.01
N LEU A 71 14.46 -3.55 -5.72
CA LEU A 71 13.26 -2.99 -5.09
C LEU A 71 12.83 -1.69 -5.79
N LEU A 72 13.75 -0.74 -6.00
CA LEU A 72 13.47 0.52 -6.69
C LEU A 72 13.02 0.35 -8.15
N LYS A 73 13.37 -0.79 -8.78
CA LYS A 73 12.97 -1.16 -10.14
C LYS A 73 11.73 -2.05 -10.19
N ASN A 74 11.00 -2.22 -9.11
CA ASN A 74 9.78 -3.02 -9.12
C ASN A 74 8.69 -2.30 -9.94
N GLU A 75 8.47 -2.78 -11.15
CA GLU A 75 7.57 -2.17 -12.12
C GLU A 75 6.11 -2.16 -11.65
N GLU A 76 5.68 -3.17 -10.87
CA GLU A 76 4.31 -3.22 -10.37
C GLU A 76 4.05 -2.21 -9.25
N LEU A 77 5.02 -1.98 -8.37
CA LEU A 77 4.93 -0.91 -7.38
C LEU A 77 5.03 0.47 -8.02
N ILE A 78 5.87 0.63 -9.06
CA ILE A 78 5.94 1.88 -9.82
C ILE A 78 4.59 2.13 -10.54
N ALA A 79 4.01 1.12 -11.19
CA ALA A 79 2.71 1.22 -11.82
C ALA A 79 1.60 1.59 -10.81
N LEU A 80 1.66 1.01 -9.60
CA LEU A 80 0.75 1.38 -8.50
C LEU A 80 0.87 2.87 -8.14
N ASN A 81 2.08 3.42 -8.10
CA ASN A 81 2.31 4.84 -7.85
C ASN A 81 1.79 5.72 -8.99
N GLN A 82 1.96 5.28 -10.24
CA GLN A 82 1.64 6.01 -11.46
C GLN A 82 0.22 5.75 -11.98
N ASP A 83 -0.64 5.12 -11.16
CA ASP A 83 -2.03 4.88 -11.56
C ASP A 83 -2.73 6.20 -11.91
N VAL A 84 -3.44 6.22 -13.05
CA VAL A 84 -3.99 7.45 -13.65
C VAL A 84 -5.08 8.10 -12.82
N LEU A 85 -5.73 7.39 -11.90
CA LEU A 85 -6.68 8.00 -10.98
C LEU A 85 -6.01 8.97 -9.99
N GLY A 86 -4.69 8.87 -9.81
CA GLY A 86 -3.92 9.76 -8.93
C GLY A 86 -4.35 9.73 -7.48
N LEU A 87 -5.01 8.65 -7.03
CA LEU A 87 -5.56 8.54 -5.68
C LEU A 87 -4.47 8.15 -4.68
N GLN A 88 -4.51 8.78 -3.51
CA GLN A 88 -3.78 8.31 -2.34
C GLN A 88 -4.61 7.25 -1.61
N ALA A 89 -3.95 6.21 -1.10
CA ALA A 89 -4.61 5.24 -0.24
C ALA A 89 -5.12 5.88 1.06
N TYR A 90 -6.23 5.37 1.57
CA TYR A 90 -6.84 5.76 2.84
C TYR A 90 -6.91 4.58 3.80
N VAL A 91 -6.97 4.88 5.10
CA VAL A 91 -7.07 3.85 6.14
C VAL A 91 -8.49 3.29 6.14
N VAL A 92 -8.59 1.97 5.92
CA VAL A 92 -9.84 1.21 6.05
C VAL A 92 -10.03 0.76 7.48
N LYS A 93 -8.94 0.27 8.10
CA LYS A 93 -9.00 -0.38 9.40
C LYS A 93 -7.65 -0.32 10.11
N GLN A 94 -7.70 -0.29 11.44
CA GLN A 94 -6.52 -0.51 12.27
C GLN A 94 -6.82 -1.67 13.23
N MET A 95 -5.93 -2.66 13.28
CA MET A 95 -6.06 -3.85 14.12
C MET A 95 -4.69 -4.19 14.70
N ASP A 96 -4.61 -4.41 16.01
CA ASP A 96 -3.39 -4.83 16.72
C ASP A 96 -2.13 -3.99 16.38
N GLY A 97 -2.34 -2.68 16.17
CA GLY A 97 -1.29 -1.74 15.77
C GLY A 97 -0.96 -1.74 14.27
N VAL A 98 -1.55 -2.65 13.48
CA VAL A 98 -1.37 -2.75 12.03
C VAL A 98 -2.40 -1.88 11.32
N TYR A 99 -1.98 -1.19 10.27
CA TYR A 99 -2.85 -0.38 9.41
C TYR A 99 -3.15 -1.12 8.11
N ILE A 100 -4.43 -1.15 7.75
CA ILE A 100 -4.90 -1.63 6.45
C ILE A 100 -5.33 -0.41 5.66
N VAL A 101 -4.66 -0.15 4.55
CA VAL A 101 -4.97 0.96 3.66
C VAL A 101 -5.33 0.46 2.28
N THR A 102 -6.19 1.18 1.57
CA THR A 102 -6.62 0.82 0.21
C THR A 102 -6.73 2.04 -0.68
N LYS A 103 -6.56 1.84 -1.96
CA LYS A 103 -6.96 2.78 -3.02
C LYS A 103 -7.54 2.05 -4.21
N ASP A 104 -8.49 2.68 -4.88
CA ASP A 104 -8.99 2.20 -6.16
C ASP A 104 -7.93 2.37 -7.25
N LEU A 105 -7.90 1.47 -8.21
CA LEU A 105 -7.06 1.53 -9.39
C LEU A 105 -7.92 1.73 -10.62
N GLU A 106 -7.34 2.30 -11.68
CA GLU A 106 -8.00 2.37 -12.97
C GLU A 106 -8.16 0.95 -13.53
N GLU A 107 -9.42 0.53 -13.68
CA GLU A 107 -9.79 -0.74 -14.29
C GLU A 107 -11.10 -0.62 -15.05
N VAL A 108 -11.20 -1.31 -16.17
CA VAL A 108 -12.37 -1.27 -17.06
C VAL A 108 -13.67 -1.63 -16.35
N ASN A 109 -13.61 -2.49 -15.35
CA ASN A 109 -14.80 -2.97 -14.61
C ASN A 109 -14.96 -2.34 -13.22
N GLY A 110 -14.02 -1.51 -12.75
CA GLY A 110 -14.08 -0.86 -11.46
C GLY A 110 -14.01 -1.81 -10.24
N ASN A 111 -13.57 -3.05 -10.43
CA ASN A 111 -13.52 -4.09 -9.41
C ASN A 111 -12.10 -4.36 -8.89
N THR A 112 -11.18 -3.44 -9.17
CA THR A 112 -9.77 -3.58 -8.81
C THR A 112 -9.36 -2.52 -7.80
N CYS A 113 -8.66 -2.94 -6.77
CA CYS A 113 -8.03 -2.03 -5.80
C CYS A 113 -6.67 -2.55 -5.38
N ALA A 114 -5.85 -1.65 -4.84
CA ALA A 114 -4.64 -2.02 -4.13
C ALA A 114 -4.88 -1.94 -2.63
N VAL A 115 -4.29 -2.88 -1.89
CA VAL A 115 -4.35 -2.94 -0.43
C VAL A 115 -2.95 -3.07 0.11
N ALA A 116 -2.58 -2.24 1.08
CA ALA A 116 -1.37 -2.44 1.87
C ALA A 116 -1.73 -2.77 3.32
N VAL A 117 -1.00 -3.72 3.87
CA VAL A 117 -1.05 -4.09 5.29
C VAL A 117 0.29 -3.68 5.89
N TYR A 118 0.28 -2.60 6.66
CA TYR A 118 1.46 -1.97 7.25
C TYR A 118 1.55 -2.24 8.74
N ASN A 119 2.64 -2.86 9.16
CA ASN A 119 2.95 -3.17 10.55
C ASN A 119 4.08 -2.28 11.08
N PRO A 120 3.79 -1.16 11.75
CA PRO A 120 4.81 -0.31 12.38
C PRO A 120 5.37 -0.85 13.69
N THR A 121 4.85 -1.98 14.20
CA THR A 121 5.23 -2.53 15.51
C THR A 121 6.51 -3.33 15.45
N ASP A 122 7.13 -3.58 16.62
CA ASP A 122 8.37 -4.35 16.75
C ASP A 122 8.14 -5.87 16.75
N GLU A 123 6.91 -6.33 16.50
CA GLU A 123 6.53 -7.72 16.50
C GLU A 123 5.87 -8.13 15.19
N GLU A 124 6.06 -9.38 14.79
CA GLU A 124 5.32 -9.96 13.66
C GLU A 124 3.82 -10.03 13.98
N ARG A 125 2.99 -9.76 12.97
CA ARG A 125 1.52 -9.82 13.08
C ARG A 125 0.94 -10.65 11.94
N THR A 126 -0.12 -11.40 12.23
CA THR A 126 -0.93 -12.09 11.21
C THR A 126 -2.32 -11.47 11.18
N ILE A 127 -2.73 -11.00 10.01
CA ILE A 127 -4.00 -10.31 9.78
C ILE A 127 -4.84 -11.12 8.78
N HIS A 128 -6.12 -11.29 9.10
CA HIS A 128 -7.12 -11.79 8.17
C HIS A 128 -7.78 -10.61 7.45
N LEU A 129 -7.70 -10.60 6.12
CA LEU A 129 -8.35 -9.58 5.31
C LEU A 129 -9.77 -10.01 4.97
N ASP A 130 -10.73 -9.12 5.25
CA ASP A 130 -12.10 -9.26 4.81
C ASP A 130 -12.28 -8.45 3.51
N PHE A 131 -12.55 -9.12 2.40
CA PHE A 131 -12.68 -8.44 1.11
C PHE A 131 -13.88 -7.49 1.05
N ALA A 132 -14.87 -7.68 1.93
CA ALA A 132 -15.99 -6.76 2.07
C ALA A 132 -15.53 -5.36 2.57
N ASP A 133 -14.43 -5.28 3.32
CA ASP A 133 -13.83 -4.00 3.74
C ASP A 133 -13.36 -3.16 2.53
N PHE A 134 -13.14 -3.79 1.37
CA PHE A 134 -12.74 -3.17 0.09
C PHE A 134 -13.88 -3.14 -0.92
N TYR A 135 -15.11 -3.42 -0.49
CA TYR A 135 -16.32 -3.51 -1.32
C TYR A 135 -16.26 -4.61 -2.40
N LEU A 136 -15.37 -5.59 -2.26
CA LEU A 136 -15.27 -6.71 -3.18
C LEU A 136 -16.15 -7.88 -2.71
N ARG A 137 -16.79 -8.57 -3.65
CA ARG A 137 -17.63 -9.73 -3.42
C ARG A 137 -17.25 -10.88 -4.34
N GLY A 138 -17.64 -12.10 -3.93
CA GLY A 138 -17.35 -13.32 -4.68
C GLY A 138 -15.89 -13.72 -4.58
N ASP A 139 -15.40 -14.38 -5.61
CA ASP A 139 -14.01 -14.80 -5.70
C ASP A 139 -13.12 -13.61 -6.03
N VAL A 140 -12.12 -13.36 -5.19
CA VAL A 140 -11.13 -12.28 -5.36
C VAL A 140 -9.79 -12.87 -5.72
N SER A 141 -9.23 -12.46 -6.86
CA SER A 141 -7.86 -12.77 -7.24
C SER A 141 -6.91 -11.87 -6.46
N VAL A 142 -5.86 -12.46 -5.89
CA VAL A 142 -4.87 -11.76 -5.08
C VAL A 142 -3.50 -11.86 -5.74
N ARG A 143 -2.88 -10.72 -6.01
CA ARG A 143 -1.50 -10.63 -6.53
C ARG A 143 -0.62 -9.88 -5.55
N ASP A 144 0.50 -10.49 -5.15
CA ASP A 144 1.55 -9.85 -4.35
C ASP A 144 2.42 -8.97 -5.26
N LEU A 145 2.43 -7.67 -4.99
CA LEU A 145 3.16 -6.69 -5.82
C LEU A 145 4.66 -6.61 -5.49
N PHE A 146 5.09 -7.00 -4.29
CA PHE A 146 6.52 -7.11 -3.99
C PHE A 146 7.14 -8.31 -4.69
N GLU A 147 6.49 -9.47 -4.58
CA GLU A 147 6.97 -10.73 -5.18
C GLU A 147 6.56 -10.88 -6.65
N ARG A 148 5.70 -10.00 -7.17
CA ARG A 148 5.14 -10.00 -8.54
C ARG A 148 4.53 -11.35 -8.91
N ARG A 149 3.76 -11.91 -7.98
CA ARG A 149 3.25 -13.28 -8.04
C ARG A 149 1.77 -13.34 -7.72
N ASP A 150 1.04 -14.12 -8.51
CA ASP A 150 -0.35 -14.45 -8.19
C ASP A 150 -0.40 -15.46 -7.05
N LEU A 151 -1.20 -15.14 -6.04
CA LEU A 151 -1.39 -16.00 -4.86
C LEU A 151 -2.62 -16.91 -5.00
N GLY A 152 -3.47 -16.65 -6.00
CA GLY A 152 -4.69 -17.41 -6.26
C GLY A 152 -5.96 -16.62 -6.02
N LYS A 153 -7.08 -17.35 -5.88
CA LYS A 153 -8.41 -16.79 -5.62
C LYS A 153 -8.90 -17.20 -4.25
N TYR A 154 -9.50 -16.27 -3.56
CA TYR A 154 -10.01 -16.43 -2.20
C TYR A 154 -11.42 -15.89 -2.10
N LYS A 155 -12.19 -16.40 -1.15
CA LYS A 155 -13.54 -15.92 -0.84
C LYS A 155 -13.57 -15.22 0.51
N ASP A 156 -14.34 -14.18 0.60
CA ASP A 156 -14.67 -13.47 1.84
C ASP A 156 -13.45 -13.16 2.73
N ARG A 157 -13.23 -13.96 3.78
CA ARG A 157 -12.17 -13.79 4.79
C ARG A 157 -11.08 -14.86 4.73
N ASP A 158 -11.01 -15.61 3.66
CA ASP A 158 -10.10 -16.77 3.59
C ASP A 158 -8.63 -16.38 3.38
N PHE A 159 -8.35 -15.09 3.16
CA PHE A 159 -7.00 -14.61 2.93
C PHE A 159 -6.37 -14.04 4.20
N SER A 160 -5.27 -14.66 4.63
CA SER A 160 -4.45 -14.23 5.75
C SER A 160 -3.06 -13.82 5.28
N VAL A 161 -2.51 -12.82 5.90
CA VAL A 161 -1.15 -12.35 5.63
C VAL A 161 -0.37 -12.18 6.93
N THR A 162 0.87 -12.67 6.93
CA THR A 162 1.83 -12.44 8.02
C THR A 162 2.78 -11.33 7.61
N ILE A 163 2.88 -10.32 8.47
CA ILE A 163 3.67 -9.11 8.25
C ILE A 163 4.74 -9.05 9.34
N PRO A 164 6.03 -9.11 8.99
CA PRO A 164 7.12 -8.93 9.95
C PRO A 164 7.05 -7.60 10.68
N ALA A 165 7.81 -7.50 11.77
CA ALA A 165 8.05 -6.20 12.42
C ALA A 165 8.54 -5.17 11.39
N HIS A 166 8.03 -3.95 11.44
CA HIS A 166 8.29 -2.84 10.52
C HIS A 166 7.96 -3.12 9.05
N GLY A 167 7.31 -4.27 8.78
CA GLY A 167 7.05 -4.74 7.42
C GLY A 167 5.78 -4.17 6.80
N THR A 168 5.69 -4.30 5.48
CA THR A 168 4.50 -4.02 4.69
C THR A 168 4.31 -5.12 3.65
N ARG A 169 3.05 -5.47 3.38
CA ARG A 169 2.66 -6.32 2.25
C ARG A 169 1.66 -5.56 1.40
N ILE A 170 1.83 -5.62 0.08
CA ILE A 170 0.97 -4.89 -0.86
C ILE A 170 0.42 -5.86 -1.89
N PHE A 171 -0.90 -5.82 -2.04
CA PHE A 171 -1.64 -6.69 -2.93
C PHE A 171 -2.48 -5.88 -3.91
N ARG A 172 -2.58 -6.36 -5.15
CA ARG A 172 -3.67 -6.02 -6.04
C ARG A 172 -4.77 -7.06 -5.85
N LEU A 173 -5.98 -6.57 -5.65
CA LEU A 173 -7.19 -7.37 -5.51
C LEU A 173 -8.11 -7.13 -6.71
N ASP A 174 -8.51 -8.21 -7.39
CA ASP A 174 -9.44 -8.17 -8.51
C ASP A 174 -10.67 -9.00 -8.16
N GLY A 175 -11.80 -8.35 -7.88
CA GLY A 175 -13.07 -8.99 -7.55
C GLY A 175 -13.93 -9.23 -8.78
N LEU A 176 -14.88 -10.17 -8.69
CA LEU A 176 -15.90 -10.39 -9.73
C LEU A 176 -17.00 -9.33 -9.67
N GLU A 177 -17.34 -8.88 -8.47
CA GLU A 177 -18.40 -7.91 -8.21
C GLU A 177 -17.92 -6.88 -7.19
N ARG A 178 -18.41 -5.66 -7.33
CA ARG A 178 -18.21 -4.61 -6.36
C ARG A 178 -19.51 -4.33 -5.61
N GLY A 179 -19.43 -4.28 -4.28
CA GLY A 179 -20.53 -3.84 -3.44
C GLY A 179 -20.78 -2.34 -3.59
N GLU A 180 -21.99 -1.90 -3.32
CA GLU A 180 -22.29 -0.47 -3.27
C GLU A 180 -21.55 0.18 -2.10
N ARG A 181 -20.86 1.30 -2.40
CA ARG A 181 -20.35 2.19 -1.35
C ARG A 181 -21.54 2.91 -0.71
N THR A 182 -21.75 2.68 0.57
CA THR A 182 -22.62 3.58 1.34
C THR A 182 -21.78 4.82 1.69
N VAL A 183 -21.95 5.88 0.92
CA VAL A 183 -21.34 7.18 1.22
C VAL A 183 -22.25 7.85 2.24
N TYR A 184 -21.76 7.98 3.47
CA TYR A 184 -22.37 8.89 4.43
C TYR A 184 -21.75 10.27 4.20
N GLU A 185 -22.47 11.14 3.53
CA GLU A 185 -22.10 12.55 3.53
C GLU A 185 -22.28 13.06 4.96
N ALA A 186 -21.17 13.42 5.60
CA ALA A 186 -21.22 14.13 6.87
C ALA A 186 -21.64 15.58 6.58
N GLU A 187 -22.89 15.77 6.19
CA GLU A 187 -23.51 17.08 6.20
C GLU A 187 -23.88 17.38 7.65
N CYS A 188 -23.15 18.29 8.21
CA CYS A 188 -23.46 18.96 9.47
C CYS A 188 -23.25 18.12 10.74
N ALA A 189 -22.04 18.14 11.25
CA ALA A 189 -21.84 18.17 12.70
C ALA A 189 -21.44 19.58 13.13
#